data_015d1f4d503a5eda7c2d63ce2e90b017
#
_entry.id   015d1f4d503a5eda7c2d63ce2e90b017
#
_cell.length_a   1.000
_cell.length_b   1.000
_cell.length_c   1.000
_cell.angle_alpha   90.00
_cell.angle_beta   90.00
_cell.angle_gamma   90.00
#
_symmetry.space_group_name_H-M   'P 1'
#
loop_
_entity.id
_entity.type
_entity.pdbx_description
1 polymer ?
#
loop_
_entity_poly.entity_id
_entity_poly.type
_entity_poly.pdbx_seq_one_letter_code
_entity_poly.pdbx_strand_id
1 'polypeptide(L)'
;YLDIGHPNWLKVGDASTYLNLFNDNKIKGFSVNVSNFVTTDKCIRWGDKVSDRTDLNYIIDTSRNGTEVWETFNPEEMKLGEKPTIRTSSRSCDAYLWIKTPGESDGAVNGWPKAGRFDAEKTLSLIN
;
A
#
# COMPACT_ATOMS: atom_id res chain seq x y z
N TYR A 1 -9.37 -6.88 6.19
CA TYR A 1 -8.17 -7.16 5.40
C TYR A 1 -6.97 -7.19 6.32
N LEU A 2 -6.12 -8.23 6.17
CA LEU A 2 -4.90 -8.38 6.95
C LEU A 2 -3.74 -7.71 6.20
N ASP A 3 -3.00 -6.81 6.85
CA ASP A 3 -1.81 -6.21 6.25
C ASP A 3 -0.67 -7.23 6.17
N ILE A 4 -0.14 -7.43 4.97
CA ILE A 4 0.95 -8.37 4.69
C ILE A 4 2.16 -7.69 4.04
N GLY A 5 2.27 -6.38 4.15
CA GLY A 5 3.39 -5.63 3.60
C GLY A 5 3.28 -5.42 2.08
N HIS A 6 4.36 -5.66 1.36
CA HIS A 6 4.42 -5.35 -0.08
C HIS A 6 5.47 -6.22 -0.82
N PRO A 7 5.51 -6.16 -2.18
CA PRO A 7 6.36 -7.03 -3.01
C PRO A 7 7.85 -7.05 -2.69
N ASN A 8 8.39 -5.95 -2.16
CA ASN A 8 9.82 -5.86 -1.84
C ASN A 8 10.19 -6.52 -0.50
N TRP A 9 9.20 -6.79 0.37
CA TRP A 9 9.43 -7.42 1.69
C TRP A 9 9.19 -8.92 1.69
N LEU A 10 8.08 -9.36 1.09
CA LEU A 10 7.69 -10.76 1.13
C LEU A 10 7.63 -11.40 -0.26
N LYS A 11 8.18 -12.59 -0.36
CA LYS A 11 7.94 -13.44 -1.53
C LYS A 11 6.49 -13.94 -1.53
N VAL A 12 5.95 -14.17 -2.71
CA VAL A 12 4.58 -14.67 -2.89
C VAL A 12 4.32 -15.94 -2.06
N GLY A 13 5.28 -16.87 -2.03
CA GLY A 13 5.15 -18.11 -1.27
C GLY A 13 5.00 -17.89 0.24
N ASP A 14 5.81 -17.00 0.80
CA ASP A 14 5.78 -16.68 2.24
C ASP A 14 4.47 -15.96 2.59
N ALA A 15 4.08 -14.97 1.80
CA ALA A 15 2.81 -14.26 1.96
C ALA A 15 1.61 -15.21 1.94
N SER A 16 1.58 -16.13 0.97
CA SER A 16 0.51 -17.13 0.85
C SER A 16 0.49 -18.07 2.05
N THR A 17 1.65 -18.48 2.55
CA THR A 17 1.75 -19.34 3.74
C THR A 17 1.18 -18.64 4.97
N TYR A 18 1.55 -17.38 5.21
CA TYR A 18 1.03 -16.62 6.34
C TYR A 18 -0.49 -16.42 6.25
N LEU A 19 -1.00 -16.06 5.08
CA LEU A 19 -2.45 -15.86 4.89
C LEU A 19 -3.25 -17.14 5.11
N ASN A 20 -2.74 -18.29 4.67
CA ASN A 20 -3.41 -19.58 4.85
C ASN A 20 -3.54 -19.99 6.32
N LEU A 21 -2.73 -19.45 7.23
CA LEU A 21 -2.91 -19.65 8.67
C LEU A 21 -4.20 -18.99 9.22
N PHE A 22 -4.74 -18.00 8.50
CA PHE A 22 -5.93 -17.24 8.90
C PHE A 22 -7.12 -17.46 7.95
N ASN A 23 -6.95 -18.27 6.91
CA ASN A 23 -7.96 -18.47 5.85
C ASN A 23 -9.03 -19.49 6.25
N ASP A 24 -9.65 -19.30 7.40
CA ASP A 24 -10.79 -20.08 7.91
C ASP A 24 -12.08 -19.23 7.97
N ASN A 25 -12.31 -18.41 6.95
CA ASN A 25 -13.42 -17.45 6.85
C ASN A 25 -13.38 -16.29 7.87
N LYS A 26 -12.25 -16.05 8.53
CA LYS A 26 -12.10 -14.95 9.51
C LYS A 26 -11.64 -13.64 8.90
N ILE A 27 -11.01 -13.68 7.73
CA ILE A 27 -10.54 -12.49 7.04
C ILE A 27 -11.25 -12.32 5.69
N LYS A 28 -11.53 -11.09 5.30
CA LYS A 28 -12.13 -10.76 3.99
C LYS A 28 -11.10 -10.86 2.86
N GLY A 29 -9.84 -10.61 3.18
CA GLY A 29 -8.76 -10.54 2.22
C GLY A 29 -7.51 -9.97 2.87
N PHE A 30 -6.59 -9.46 2.06
CA PHE A 30 -5.35 -8.85 2.55
C PHE A 30 -5.13 -7.44 1.99
N SER A 31 -4.36 -6.62 2.69
CA SER A 31 -3.93 -5.31 2.22
C SER A 31 -2.47 -5.31 1.83
N VAL A 32 -2.16 -4.55 0.79
CA VAL A 32 -0.84 -4.44 0.18
C VAL A 32 -0.38 -3.00 0.23
N ASN A 33 0.90 -2.79 0.50
CA ASN A 33 1.56 -1.49 0.40
C ASN A 33 1.10 -0.44 1.42
N VAL A 34 0.51 -0.86 2.54
CA VAL A 34 0.04 0.07 3.58
C VAL A 34 1.19 0.95 4.06
N SER A 35 1.00 2.26 3.96
CA SER A 35 2.01 3.29 4.31
C SER A 35 3.31 3.25 3.49
N ASN A 36 3.35 2.53 2.37
CA ASN A 36 4.54 2.34 1.53
C ASN A 36 4.41 2.97 0.14
N PHE A 37 5.42 2.78 -0.70
CA PHE A 37 5.62 3.56 -1.93
C PHE A 37 5.76 2.68 -3.18
N VAL A 38 5.51 1.38 -3.07
CA VAL A 38 5.60 0.46 -4.23
C VAL A 38 4.48 0.78 -5.22
N THR A 39 4.83 0.92 -6.50
CA THR A 39 3.85 1.31 -7.54
C THR A 39 2.67 0.34 -7.63
N THR A 40 1.51 0.86 -7.99
CA THR A 40 0.26 0.11 -8.11
C THR A 40 0.42 -1.13 -9.00
N ASP A 41 1.09 -1.01 -10.14
CA ASP A 41 1.33 -2.13 -11.07
C ASP A 41 2.16 -3.27 -10.44
N LYS A 42 3.17 -2.94 -9.65
CA LYS A 42 3.96 -3.96 -8.95
C LYS A 42 3.13 -4.64 -7.86
N CYS A 43 2.34 -3.86 -7.13
CA CYS A 43 1.42 -4.39 -6.12
C CYS A 43 0.38 -5.33 -6.73
N ILE A 44 -0.20 -4.97 -7.89
CA ILE A 44 -1.14 -5.82 -8.63
C ILE A 44 -0.50 -7.14 -9.04
N ARG A 45 0.65 -7.08 -9.73
CA ARG A 45 1.34 -8.32 -10.18
C ARG A 45 1.69 -9.26 -9.04
N TRP A 46 2.01 -8.72 -7.89
CA TRP A 46 2.31 -9.53 -6.70
C TRP A 46 1.03 -9.99 -6.01
N GLY A 47 0.06 -9.11 -5.82
CA GLY A 47 -1.22 -9.39 -5.19
C GLY A 47 -2.02 -10.47 -5.92
N ASP A 48 -2.06 -10.41 -7.25
CA ASP A 48 -2.72 -11.43 -8.09
C ASP A 48 -2.11 -12.81 -7.85
N LYS A 49 -0.77 -12.92 -7.82
CA LYS A 49 -0.09 -14.19 -7.55
C LYS A 49 -0.35 -14.74 -6.13
N VAL A 50 -0.52 -13.86 -5.16
CA VAL A 50 -0.90 -14.26 -3.79
C VAL A 50 -2.36 -14.68 -3.76
N SER A 51 -3.24 -13.92 -4.40
CA SER A 51 -4.67 -14.23 -4.55
C SER A 51 -4.90 -15.60 -5.19
N ASP A 52 -4.19 -15.92 -6.29
CA ASP A 52 -4.25 -17.21 -6.98
C ASP A 52 -3.89 -18.41 -6.07
N ARG A 53 -3.14 -18.18 -5.00
CA ARG A 53 -2.71 -19.24 -4.06
C ARG A 53 -3.55 -19.34 -2.79
N THR A 54 -4.37 -18.34 -2.52
CA THR A 54 -5.10 -18.22 -1.25
C THR A 54 -6.60 -18.11 -1.41
N ASP A 55 -7.10 -17.91 -2.63
CA ASP A 55 -8.49 -17.56 -2.94
C ASP A 55 -9.01 -16.31 -2.18
N LEU A 56 -8.09 -15.43 -1.75
CA LEU A 56 -8.40 -14.17 -1.07
C LEU A 56 -8.22 -12.99 -2.02
N ASN A 57 -9.17 -12.08 -2.00
CA ASN A 57 -9.03 -10.78 -2.66
C ASN A 57 -8.15 -9.83 -1.84
N TYR A 58 -7.75 -8.72 -2.45
CA TYR A 58 -6.89 -7.75 -1.78
C TYR A 58 -7.30 -6.30 -2.07
N ILE A 59 -6.76 -5.40 -1.28
CA ILE A 59 -6.80 -3.95 -1.47
C ILE A 59 -5.37 -3.40 -1.51
N ILE A 60 -5.18 -2.26 -2.16
CA ILE A 60 -3.88 -1.59 -2.24
C ILE A 60 -3.97 -0.21 -1.61
N ASP A 61 -3.01 0.12 -0.75
CA ASP A 61 -2.79 1.51 -0.33
C ASP A 61 -2.05 2.26 -1.43
N THR A 62 -2.75 3.21 -2.06
CA THR A 62 -2.25 4.06 -3.14
C THR A 62 -2.02 5.51 -2.70
N SER A 63 -2.03 5.77 -1.39
CA SER A 63 -1.93 7.13 -0.84
C SER A 63 -0.65 7.87 -1.25
N ARG A 64 0.48 7.16 -1.37
CA ARG A 64 1.79 7.77 -1.56
C ARG A 64 2.67 7.02 -2.57
N ASN A 65 2.09 6.27 -3.49
CA ASN A 65 2.81 5.41 -4.43
C ASN A 65 2.76 5.87 -5.89
N GLY A 66 2.48 7.16 -6.12
CA GLY A 66 2.46 7.72 -7.47
C GLY A 66 3.83 7.78 -8.16
N THR A 67 4.89 7.73 -7.38
CA THR A 67 6.27 7.55 -7.86
C THR A 67 6.93 6.45 -7.06
N GLU A 68 7.71 5.60 -7.73
CA GLU A 68 8.49 4.61 -7.01
C GLU A 68 9.69 5.28 -6.32
N VAL A 69 9.76 5.13 -5.02
CA VAL A 69 10.85 5.66 -4.20
C VAL A 69 11.39 4.58 -3.29
N TRP A 70 12.60 4.79 -2.78
CA TRP A 70 13.21 3.88 -1.82
C TRP A 70 12.49 3.91 -0.48
N GLU A 71 12.50 2.78 0.21
CA GLU A 71 11.92 2.62 1.55
C GLU A 71 12.65 3.48 2.58
N THR A 72 12.11 4.65 2.84
CA THR A 72 12.57 5.58 3.86
C THR A 72 11.39 6.38 4.39
N PHE A 73 11.58 7.08 5.50
CA PHE A 73 10.53 7.97 6.01
C PHE A 73 10.43 9.24 5.17
N ASN A 74 9.21 9.57 4.75
CA ASN A 74 8.88 10.79 4.00
C ASN A 74 9.86 11.08 2.85
N PRO A 75 10.01 10.18 1.85
CA PRO A 75 10.88 10.47 0.71
C PRO A 75 10.45 11.73 -0.02
N GLU A 76 11.42 12.52 -0.48
CA GLU A 76 11.14 13.84 -1.09
C GLU A 76 10.37 13.70 -2.41
N GLU A 77 10.61 12.63 -3.16
CA GLU A 77 10.01 12.37 -4.47
C GLU A 77 8.66 11.65 -4.40
N MET A 78 8.14 11.33 -3.20
CA MET A 78 6.85 10.66 -3.10
C MET A 78 5.73 11.50 -3.69
N LYS A 79 4.77 10.84 -4.33
CA LYS A 79 3.59 11.46 -4.94
C LYS A 79 2.34 10.69 -4.56
N LEU A 80 1.20 11.36 -4.63
CA LEU A 80 -0.09 10.69 -4.55
C LEU A 80 -0.21 9.67 -5.68
N GLY A 81 -0.67 8.46 -5.34
CA GLY A 81 -1.02 7.45 -6.33
C GLY A 81 -2.47 7.57 -6.79
N GLU A 82 -3.02 6.47 -7.26
CA GLU A 82 -4.40 6.38 -7.71
C GLU A 82 -5.38 6.86 -6.63
N LYS A 83 -6.39 7.63 -7.04
CA LYS A 83 -7.47 8.04 -6.13
C LYS A 83 -8.24 6.82 -5.63
N PRO A 84 -8.80 6.88 -4.42
CA PRO A 84 -9.63 5.80 -3.90
C PRO A 84 -10.76 5.43 -4.88
N THR A 85 -10.82 4.13 -5.22
CA THR A 85 -11.78 3.60 -6.18
C THR A 85 -11.95 2.09 -6.04
N ILE A 86 -13.14 1.59 -6.38
CA ILE A 86 -13.40 0.17 -6.56
C ILE A 86 -13.22 -0.28 -8.01
N ARG A 87 -12.92 0.65 -8.93
CA ARG A 87 -12.63 0.34 -10.33
C ARG A 87 -11.14 0.12 -10.49
N THR A 88 -10.72 -1.10 -10.23
CA THR A 88 -9.32 -1.53 -10.30
C THR A 88 -9.00 -2.22 -11.62
N SER A 89 -7.73 -2.42 -11.92
CA SER A 89 -7.28 -3.12 -13.12
C SER A 89 -7.12 -4.63 -12.94
N SER A 90 -7.41 -5.17 -11.75
CA SER A 90 -7.42 -6.61 -11.46
C SER A 90 -8.74 -7.05 -10.85
N ARG A 91 -9.21 -8.23 -11.25
CA ARG A 91 -10.44 -8.84 -10.68
C ARG A 91 -10.30 -9.25 -9.22
N SER A 92 -9.08 -9.55 -8.80
CA SER A 92 -8.78 -9.94 -7.42
C SER A 92 -8.51 -8.75 -6.51
N CYS A 93 -8.35 -7.53 -7.07
CA CYS A 93 -8.17 -6.31 -6.31
C CYS A 93 -9.52 -5.62 -6.09
N ASP A 94 -10.00 -5.62 -4.85
CA ASP A 94 -11.31 -5.06 -4.50
C ASP A 94 -11.32 -3.52 -4.55
N ALA A 95 -10.21 -2.88 -4.19
CA ALA A 95 -10.12 -1.41 -4.18
C ALA A 95 -8.68 -0.89 -4.14
N TYR A 96 -8.51 0.32 -4.67
CA TYR A 96 -7.42 1.23 -4.30
C TYR A 96 -7.92 2.15 -3.21
N LEU A 97 -7.17 2.30 -2.15
CA LEU A 97 -7.54 3.13 -0.99
C LEU A 97 -6.38 4.02 -0.55
N TRP A 98 -6.69 5.09 0.15
CA TRP A 98 -5.71 5.88 0.87
C TRP A 98 -5.81 5.50 2.36
N ILE A 99 -5.18 4.37 2.71
CA ILE A 99 -5.19 3.83 4.08
C ILE A 99 -4.31 4.69 4.97
N LYS A 100 -3.08 4.98 4.53
CA LYS A 100 -2.27 6.03 5.13
C LYS A 100 -2.82 7.38 4.70
N THR A 101 -3.05 8.27 5.65
CA THR A 101 -3.45 9.64 5.34
C THR A 101 -2.34 10.37 4.60
N PRO A 102 -2.53 10.81 3.33
CA PRO A 102 -1.55 11.66 2.66
C PRO A 102 -1.29 12.93 3.48
N GLY A 103 -0.04 13.32 3.61
CA GLY A 103 0.34 14.49 4.40
C GLY A 103 0.55 14.24 5.89
N GLU A 104 0.22 13.06 6.40
CA GLU A 104 0.62 12.65 7.74
C GLU A 104 2.06 12.14 7.75
N SER A 105 2.91 12.76 8.57
CA SER A 105 4.33 12.48 8.65
C SER A 105 4.65 11.10 9.24
N ASP A 106 5.64 10.42 8.67
CA ASP A 106 6.26 9.20 9.25
C ASP A 106 7.34 9.53 10.30
N GLY A 107 7.81 10.78 10.34
CA GLY A 107 8.87 11.23 11.25
C GLY A 107 9.50 12.55 10.82
N ALA A 108 10.30 13.15 11.70
CA ALA A 108 10.96 14.43 11.46
C ALA A 108 12.18 14.29 10.54
N VAL A 109 11.93 13.94 9.28
CA VAL A 109 12.94 13.73 8.22
C VAL A 109 12.51 14.55 6.99
N ASN A 110 13.46 15.01 6.20
CA ASN A 110 13.23 15.76 4.95
C ASN A 110 12.28 16.98 5.13
N GLY A 111 12.41 17.66 6.26
CA GLY A 111 11.60 18.85 6.58
C GLY A 111 10.15 18.54 6.98
N TRP A 112 9.79 17.27 7.18
CA TRP A 112 8.50 16.89 7.74
C TRP A 112 8.45 17.06 9.26
N PRO A 113 7.28 17.30 9.86
CA PRO A 113 7.11 17.36 11.31
C PRO A 113 7.29 15.98 11.96
N LYS A 114 7.14 15.91 13.28
CA LYS A 114 7.14 14.64 14.02
C LYS A 114 6.07 13.68 13.51
N ALA A 115 6.34 12.37 13.63
CA ALA A 115 5.42 11.31 13.23
C ALA A 115 3.99 11.54 13.73
N GLY A 116 3.01 11.24 12.88
CA GLY A 116 1.58 11.41 13.16
C GLY A 116 1.08 12.85 13.06
N ARG A 117 1.92 13.82 12.74
CA ARG A 117 1.50 15.20 12.50
C ARG A 117 1.18 15.42 11.03
N PHE A 118 0.05 16.08 10.76
CA PHE A 118 -0.33 16.49 9.41
C PHE A 118 0.40 17.79 9.03
N ASP A 119 0.88 17.85 7.79
CA ASP A 119 1.51 19.01 7.19
C ASP A 119 0.83 19.37 5.86
N ALA A 120 0.10 20.48 5.84
CA ALA A 120 -0.67 20.90 4.67
C ALA A 120 0.23 21.32 3.49
N GLU A 121 1.35 21.98 3.77
CA GLU A 121 2.29 22.46 2.75
C GLU A 121 2.98 21.28 2.07
N LYS A 122 3.50 20.35 2.86
CA LYS A 122 4.05 19.09 2.35
C LYS A 122 3.00 18.24 1.60
N THR A 123 1.76 18.24 2.07
CA THR A 123 0.67 17.53 1.36
C THR A 123 0.45 18.08 -0.05
N LEU A 124 0.49 19.41 -0.22
CA LEU A 124 0.36 20.05 -1.54
C LEU A 124 1.51 19.65 -2.49
N SER A 125 2.71 19.42 -1.97
CA SER A 125 3.85 18.96 -2.78
C SER A 125 3.69 17.54 -3.33
N LEU A 126 2.81 16.73 -2.74
CA LEU A 126 2.52 15.38 -3.25
C LEU A 126 1.66 15.38 -4.53
N ILE A 127 0.99 16.49 -4.83
CA ILE A 127 0.06 16.62 -5.96
C ILE A 127 0.79 17.02 -7.24
N ASN A 128 1.89 17.72 -7.12
CA ASN A 128 2.62 18.35 -8.24
C ASN A 128 3.78 17.48 -8.75
#